data_81fcbd41ed8cbd3271143ef9d9471c68
#
_entry.id   81fcbd41ed8cbd3271143ef9d9471c68
#
_cell.length_a   1.000
_cell.length_b   1.000
_cell.length_c   1.000
_cell.angle_alpha   90.00
_cell.angle_beta   90.00
_cell.angle_gamma   90.00
#
_symmetry.space_group_name_H-M   'P 1'
#
loop_
_entity.id
_entity.type
_entity.pdbx_description
1 polymer ?
#
loop_
_entity_poly.entity_id
_entity_poly.type
_entity_poly.pdbx_seq_one_letter_code
_entity_poly.pdbx_strand_id
1 'polypeptide(L)'
;MGRLAPDAPGPLPSGVRAGQHGAMWHTIDKPRIIVVGGGIVGLCVAWHLAWRGLKPTVIEARKPHAAYTGNAGAISHGSVAPLAMPGVVRQVPKMLTDRTGALHIPARYWLRAMPWLLRFVASARPAQVEAAATALASLLYGAPERHREILEEEGALDLIRSEGQMYLYRDDAQMAKDKAGL
;
A
#
# COMPACT_ATOMS: atom_id res chain seq x y z
N MET A 1 -12.94 0.96 -26.59
CA MET A 1 -14.06 0.83 -25.63
C MET A 1 -13.57 1.38 -24.30
N GLY A 2 -13.84 2.67 -24.05
CA GLY A 2 -13.35 3.40 -22.89
C GLY A 2 -14.05 2.92 -21.62
N ARG A 3 -13.29 2.33 -20.69
CA ARG A 3 -13.75 2.14 -19.32
C ARG A 3 -13.51 3.44 -18.56
N LEU A 4 -14.57 4.01 -18.05
CA LEU A 4 -14.53 5.07 -17.06
C LEU A 4 -13.75 4.54 -15.85
N ALA A 5 -12.65 5.21 -15.52
CA ALA A 5 -12.05 5.09 -14.20
C ALA A 5 -13.13 5.42 -13.16
N PRO A 6 -13.20 4.70 -12.02
CA PRO A 6 -14.10 5.11 -10.95
C PRO A 6 -13.78 6.56 -10.58
N ASP A 7 -14.84 7.37 -10.38
CA ASP A 7 -14.70 8.77 -9.98
C ASP A 7 -13.73 8.83 -8.79
N ALA A 8 -12.55 9.36 -9.04
CA ALA A 8 -11.57 9.59 -8.01
C ALA A 8 -12.20 10.51 -6.96
N PRO A 9 -12.05 10.24 -5.66
CA PRO A 9 -12.41 11.23 -4.66
C PRO A 9 -11.67 12.51 -5.01
N GLY A 10 -12.42 13.58 -5.25
CA GLY A 10 -11.89 14.87 -5.65
C GLY A 10 -10.75 15.32 -4.72
N PRO A 11 -9.84 16.16 -5.20
CA PRO A 11 -8.80 16.73 -4.36
C PRO A 11 -9.46 17.36 -3.14
N LEU A 12 -8.83 17.19 -1.96
CA LEU A 12 -9.26 17.93 -0.77
C LEU A 12 -9.24 19.42 -1.14
N PRO A 13 -10.27 20.19 -0.79
CA PRO A 13 -10.34 21.60 -1.17
C PRO A 13 -9.06 22.29 -0.70
N SER A 14 -8.30 22.79 -1.67
CA SER A 14 -7.11 23.60 -1.44
C SER A 14 -7.52 24.82 -0.64
N GLY A 15 -7.00 24.96 0.57
CA GLY A 15 -7.25 26.14 1.41
C GLY A 15 -7.96 25.90 2.74
N VAL A 16 -8.24 24.66 3.12
CA VAL A 16 -8.81 24.36 4.44
C VAL A 16 -7.69 24.30 5.46
N ARG A 17 -7.47 25.39 6.17
CA ARG A 17 -6.54 25.46 7.32
C ARG A 17 -7.04 24.56 8.46
N ALA A 18 -6.12 23.85 9.11
CA ALA A 18 -6.39 23.15 10.37
C ALA A 18 -7.12 24.09 11.32
N GLY A 19 -8.37 23.83 11.61
CA GLY A 19 -9.21 24.68 12.47
C GLY A 19 -10.58 25.06 11.90
N GLN A 20 -10.80 25.03 10.60
CA GLN A 20 -12.11 25.39 10.03
C GLN A 20 -13.13 24.25 10.01
N HIS A 21 -12.73 22.99 10.13
CA HIS A 21 -13.63 21.85 10.28
C HIS A 21 -14.20 21.67 11.71
N GLY A 22 -13.74 22.48 12.66
CA GLY A 22 -14.26 22.45 14.03
C GLY A 22 -15.73 22.84 14.19
N ALA A 23 -16.32 23.48 13.18
CA ALA A 23 -17.68 24.05 13.30
C ALA A 23 -18.81 23.01 13.27
N MET A 24 -18.57 21.78 12.76
CA MET A 24 -19.65 20.78 12.62
C MET A 24 -19.85 19.89 13.86
N TRP A 25 -18.92 19.92 14.83
CA TRP A 25 -18.95 19.04 16.01
C TRP A 25 -19.26 19.77 17.32
N HIS A 26 -19.74 21.02 17.27
CA HIS A 26 -19.99 21.81 18.47
C HIS A 26 -21.16 21.35 19.35
N THR A 27 -21.97 20.37 18.88
CA THR A 27 -23.19 19.95 19.58
C THR A 27 -23.18 18.48 19.99
N ILE A 28 -22.15 17.70 19.64
CA ILE A 28 -22.03 16.29 20.04
C ILE A 28 -20.76 16.15 20.85
N ASP A 29 -20.87 15.47 22.00
CA ASP A 29 -19.71 15.06 22.79
C ASP A 29 -18.69 14.39 21.85
N LYS A 30 -17.48 15.00 21.70
CA LYS A 30 -16.51 14.51 20.72
C LYS A 30 -16.21 13.04 21.00
N PRO A 31 -16.37 12.14 20.04
CA PRO A 31 -16.20 10.71 20.30
C PRO A 31 -14.78 10.44 20.78
N ARG A 32 -14.66 9.60 21.79
CA ARG A 32 -13.37 9.07 22.25
C ARG A 32 -12.91 8.02 21.23
N ILE A 33 -11.85 8.32 20.48
CA ILE A 33 -11.32 7.45 19.44
C ILE A 33 -10.04 6.80 19.93
N ILE A 34 -9.97 5.49 19.82
CA ILE A 34 -8.76 4.71 20.13
C ILE A 34 -8.26 4.08 18.83
N VAL A 35 -7.01 4.33 18.51
CA VAL A 35 -6.28 3.70 17.40
C VAL A 35 -5.38 2.64 17.98
N VAL A 36 -5.63 1.37 17.66
CA VAL A 36 -4.83 0.26 18.14
C VAL A 36 -3.74 -0.06 17.13
N GLY A 37 -2.49 0.13 17.51
CA GLY A 37 -1.29 -0.06 16.71
C GLY A 37 -0.68 1.28 16.27
N GLY A 38 0.54 1.56 16.73
CA GLY A 38 1.33 2.74 16.37
C GLY A 38 2.23 2.51 15.15
N GLY A 39 1.87 1.60 14.24
CA GLY A 39 2.51 1.45 12.96
C GLY A 39 2.16 2.59 12.00
N ILE A 40 2.78 2.61 10.79
CA ILE A 40 2.58 3.70 9.82
C ILE A 40 1.09 3.95 9.51
N VAL A 41 0.29 2.91 9.35
CA VAL A 41 -1.15 3.04 9.08
C VAL A 41 -1.87 3.68 10.26
N GLY A 42 -1.62 3.20 11.50
CA GLY A 42 -2.25 3.75 12.69
C GLY A 42 -1.85 5.21 12.95
N LEU A 43 -0.59 5.55 12.72
CA LEU A 43 -0.10 6.92 12.86
C LEU A 43 -0.73 7.85 11.82
N CYS A 44 -0.83 7.44 10.55
CA CYS A 44 -1.52 8.22 9.52
C CYS A 44 -3.00 8.43 9.85
N VAL A 45 -3.69 7.39 10.32
CA VAL A 45 -5.09 7.50 10.76
C VAL A 45 -5.22 8.48 11.92
N ALA A 46 -4.35 8.36 12.94
CA ALA A 46 -4.37 9.26 14.09
C ALA A 46 -4.08 10.72 13.68
N TRP A 47 -3.11 10.93 12.79
CA TRP A 47 -2.80 12.25 12.26
C TRP A 47 -4.01 12.88 11.55
N HIS A 48 -4.64 12.16 10.63
CA HIS A 48 -5.82 12.65 9.92
C HIS A 48 -7.03 12.91 10.84
N LEU A 49 -7.19 12.13 11.90
CA LEU A 49 -8.22 12.38 12.91
C LEU A 49 -7.90 13.65 13.70
N ALA A 50 -6.64 13.82 14.13
CA ALA A 50 -6.19 15.01 14.83
C ALA A 50 -6.34 16.27 13.97
N TRP A 51 -5.95 16.18 12.69
CA TRP A 51 -6.11 17.27 11.73
C TRP A 51 -7.58 17.70 11.55
N ARG A 52 -8.53 16.76 11.70
CA ARG A 52 -9.97 17.06 11.72
C ARG A 52 -10.48 17.58 13.08
N GLY A 53 -9.61 17.87 14.03
CA GLY A 53 -9.96 18.41 15.35
C GLY A 53 -10.45 17.37 16.36
N LEU A 54 -10.26 16.10 16.07
CA LEU A 54 -10.53 14.98 17.00
C LEU A 54 -9.28 14.75 17.87
N LYS A 55 -9.45 14.03 18.99
CA LYS A 55 -8.34 13.68 19.90
C LYS A 55 -8.18 12.17 19.99
N PRO A 56 -7.55 11.52 18.99
CA PRO A 56 -7.33 10.08 19.03
C PRO A 56 -6.28 9.71 20.09
N THR A 57 -6.48 8.57 20.74
CA THR A 57 -5.48 7.94 21.60
C THR A 57 -4.88 6.76 20.86
N VAL A 58 -3.57 6.75 20.64
CA VAL A 58 -2.87 5.63 20.01
C VAL A 58 -2.36 4.68 21.08
N ILE A 59 -2.70 3.40 20.96
CA ILE A 59 -2.20 2.33 21.83
C ILE A 59 -1.24 1.46 21.04
N GLU A 60 0.01 1.37 21.50
CA GLU A 60 1.06 0.58 20.87
C GLU A 60 1.65 -0.45 21.88
N ALA A 61 1.88 -1.67 21.40
CA ALA A 61 2.37 -2.77 22.22
C ALA A 61 3.89 -2.71 22.53
N ARG A 62 4.55 -1.59 22.32
CA ARG A 62 6.01 -1.39 22.54
C ARG A 62 6.87 -2.51 21.97
N LYS A 63 6.85 -2.68 20.67
CA LYS A 63 7.83 -3.53 19.99
C LYS A 63 9.07 -2.71 19.67
N PRO A 64 10.28 -3.13 20.05
CA PRO A 64 11.51 -2.36 19.81
C PRO A 64 11.82 -2.15 18.33
N HIS A 65 11.20 -2.93 17.43
CA HIS A 65 11.39 -2.85 15.99
C HIS A 65 10.03 -2.88 15.28
N ALA A 66 9.49 -1.70 15.05
CA ALA A 66 8.32 -1.55 14.18
C ALA A 66 8.73 -1.79 12.71
N ALA A 67 7.85 -2.42 11.93
CA ALA A 67 8.15 -2.76 10.53
C ALA A 67 8.52 -1.56 9.65
N TYR A 68 8.08 -0.36 10.02
CA TYR A 68 8.37 0.87 9.28
C TYR A 68 9.76 1.45 9.55
N THR A 69 10.44 1.07 10.64
CA THR A 69 11.74 1.64 11.00
C THR A 69 12.89 1.20 10.10
N GLY A 70 12.70 0.18 9.29
CA GLY A 70 13.73 -0.35 8.38
C GLY A 70 13.26 -0.50 6.94
N ASN A 71 12.18 0.18 6.55
CA ASN A 71 11.70 0.09 5.18
C ASN A 71 12.55 0.94 4.22
N ALA A 72 12.40 0.69 2.91
CA ALA A 72 13.16 1.38 1.87
C ALA A 72 12.72 2.84 1.66
N GLY A 73 11.68 3.32 2.34
CA GLY A 73 11.15 4.67 2.19
C GLY A 73 10.55 4.99 0.82
N ALA A 74 10.22 3.96 0.03
CA ALA A 74 9.60 4.17 -1.28
C ALA A 74 8.09 4.32 -1.16
N ILE A 75 7.54 5.40 -1.72
CA ILE A 75 6.10 5.62 -1.87
C ILE A 75 5.76 5.40 -3.34
N SER A 76 5.09 4.29 -3.65
CA SER A 76 4.76 3.90 -5.01
C SER A 76 3.26 3.75 -5.20
N HIS A 77 2.68 4.53 -6.09
CA HIS A 77 1.28 4.39 -6.52
C HIS A 77 1.10 3.39 -7.67
N GLY A 78 2.19 3.02 -8.35
CA GLY A 78 2.17 2.09 -9.49
C GLY A 78 2.27 0.61 -9.11
N SER A 79 2.49 0.27 -7.84
CA SER A 79 2.64 -1.13 -7.39
C SER A 79 1.27 -1.82 -7.18
N VAL A 80 0.47 -1.86 -8.24
CA VAL A 80 -0.90 -2.40 -8.20
C VAL A 80 -0.99 -3.86 -8.65
N ALA A 81 0.06 -4.40 -9.25
CA ALA A 81 0.09 -5.79 -9.70
C ALA A 81 0.16 -6.75 -8.49
N PRO A 82 -0.83 -7.65 -8.29
CA PRO A 82 -0.75 -8.62 -7.21
C PRO A 82 0.32 -9.67 -7.49
N LEU A 83 0.91 -10.25 -6.42
CA LEU A 83 1.95 -11.29 -6.54
C LEU A 83 1.47 -12.53 -7.29
N ALA A 84 0.19 -12.88 -7.14
CA ALA A 84 -0.43 -14.02 -7.80
C ALA A 84 -0.84 -13.67 -9.24
N MET A 85 0.13 -13.50 -10.13
CA MET A 85 -0.11 -13.23 -11.56
C MET A 85 -0.43 -14.51 -12.34
N PRO A 86 -1.20 -14.41 -13.46
CA PRO A 86 -1.39 -15.53 -14.38
C PRO A 86 -0.05 -16.06 -14.86
N GLY A 87 0.15 -17.37 -14.79
CA GLY A 87 1.40 -18.02 -15.18
C GLY A 87 2.43 -18.19 -14.06
N VAL A 88 2.24 -17.61 -12.88
CA VAL A 88 3.12 -17.84 -11.72
C VAL A 88 3.25 -19.32 -11.38
N VAL A 89 2.17 -20.09 -11.53
CA VAL A 89 2.15 -21.54 -11.28
C VAL A 89 3.17 -22.30 -12.12
N ARG A 90 3.40 -21.87 -13.37
CA ARG A 90 4.41 -22.48 -14.26
C ARG A 90 5.83 -22.19 -13.81
N GLN A 91 6.04 -21.14 -13.04
CA GLN A 91 7.34 -20.71 -12.54
C GLN A 91 7.67 -21.36 -11.18
N VAL A 92 6.65 -21.80 -10.43
CA VAL A 92 6.82 -22.41 -9.10
C VAL A 92 7.82 -23.56 -9.08
N PRO A 93 7.82 -24.55 -10.00
CA PRO A 93 8.81 -25.63 -9.98
C PRO A 93 10.24 -25.10 -10.11
N LYS A 94 10.46 -24.12 -11.01
CA LYS A 94 11.77 -23.50 -11.19
C LYS A 94 12.19 -22.72 -9.95
N MET A 95 11.28 -21.97 -9.33
CA MET A 95 11.56 -21.22 -8.11
C MET A 95 11.94 -22.10 -6.93
N LEU A 96 11.32 -23.30 -6.83
CA LEU A 96 11.59 -24.26 -5.76
C LEU A 96 12.90 -25.02 -5.92
N THR A 97 13.35 -25.20 -7.16
CA THR A 97 14.62 -25.89 -7.48
C THR A 97 15.81 -24.95 -7.48
N ASP A 98 15.59 -23.66 -7.63
CA ASP A 98 16.63 -22.66 -7.60
C ASP A 98 17.00 -22.31 -6.15
N ARG A 99 18.24 -22.63 -5.76
CA ARG A 99 18.77 -22.35 -4.41
C ARG A 99 18.86 -20.86 -4.10
N THR A 100 18.91 -20.01 -5.13
CA THR A 100 18.94 -18.55 -5.04
C THR A 100 17.57 -17.93 -5.30
N GLY A 101 16.57 -18.78 -5.56
CA GLY A 101 15.21 -18.37 -5.89
C GLY A 101 14.50 -17.68 -4.72
N ALA A 102 13.54 -16.84 -5.08
CA ALA A 102 12.75 -16.06 -4.12
C ALA A 102 11.81 -16.93 -3.25
N LEU A 103 11.59 -18.20 -3.61
CA LEU A 103 10.68 -19.12 -2.93
C LEU A 103 11.43 -20.31 -2.34
N HIS A 104 11.56 -20.33 -1.02
CA HIS A 104 12.11 -21.46 -0.29
C HIS A 104 11.10 -21.97 0.74
N ILE A 105 10.63 -23.22 0.56
CA ILE A 105 9.72 -23.87 1.50
C ILE A 105 10.42 -25.12 2.07
N PRO A 106 10.77 -25.12 3.37
CA PRO A 106 11.34 -26.29 4.01
C PRO A 106 10.42 -27.49 3.89
N ALA A 107 10.96 -28.70 3.60
CA ALA A 107 10.17 -29.92 3.36
C ALA A 107 9.16 -30.21 4.48
N ARG A 108 9.54 -29.97 5.75
CA ARG A 108 8.68 -30.16 6.92
C ARG A 108 7.47 -29.23 6.97
N TYR A 109 7.46 -28.14 6.18
CA TYR A 109 6.43 -27.12 6.20
C TYR A 109 5.41 -27.28 5.04
N TRP A 110 5.70 -28.14 4.07
CA TRP A 110 4.87 -28.29 2.87
C TRP A 110 3.40 -28.56 3.17
N LEU A 111 3.11 -29.54 4.04
CA LEU A 111 1.72 -29.86 4.38
C LEU A 111 0.98 -28.68 5.03
N ARG A 112 1.66 -27.89 5.83
CA ARG A 112 1.10 -26.68 6.42
C ARG A 112 0.89 -25.55 5.43
N ALA A 113 1.77 -25.43 4.44
CA ALA A 113 1.71 -24.41 3.40
C ALA A 113 0.65 -24.71 2.33
N MET A 114 0.28 -25.97 2.11
CA MET A 114 -0.62 -26.40 1.04
C MET A 114 -1.95 -25.64 0.98
N PRO A 115 -2.71 -25.42 2.06
CA PRO A 115 -3.97 -24.70 1.99
C PRO A 115 -3.79 -23.25 1.52
N TRP A 116 -2.69 -22.62 1.92
CA TRP A 116 -2.34 -21.26 1.48
C TRP A 116 -1.90 -21.25 0.01
N LEU A 117 -1.04 -22.20 -0.41
CA LEU A 117 -0.59 -22.31 -1.79
C LEU A 117 -1.75 -22.54 -2.77
N LEU A 118 -2.72 -23.38 -2.41
CA LEU A 118 -3.91 -23.60 -3.23
C LEU A 118 -4.73 -22.31 -3.39
N ARG A 119 -4.92 -21.54 -2.31
CA ARG A 119 -5.60 -20.24 -2.37
C ARG A 119 -4.81 -19.23 -3.20
N PHE A 120 -3.49 -19.21 -3.05
CA PHE A 120 -2.61 -18.35 -3.83
C PHE A 120 -2.72 -18.64 -5.34
N VAL A 121 -2.66 -19.91 -5.72
CA VAL A 121 -2.87 -20.34 -7.11
C VAL A 121 -4.27 -19.98 -7.61
N ALA A 122 -5.30 -20.19 -6.79
CA ALA A 122 -6.66 -19.83 -7.14
C ALA A 122 -6.83 -18.32 -7.34
N SER A 123 -6.10 -17.48 -6.61
CA SER A 123 -6.13 -16.02 -6.76
C SER A 123 -5.41 -15.50 -8.02
N ALA A 124 -4.62 -16.34 -8.70
CA ALA A 124 -3.96 -15.99 -9.96
C ALA A 124 -4.90 -16.05 -11.19
N ARG A 125 -6.20 -16.24 -11.00
CA ARG A 125 -7.19 -16.18 -12.08
C ARG A 125 -7.31 -14.74 -12.62
N PRO A 126 -7.36 -14.55 -13.96
CA PRO A 126 -7.35 -13.21 -14.55
C PRO A 126 -8.38 -12.25 -13.95
N ALA A 127 -9.62 -12.69 -13.77
CA ALA A 127 -10.68 -11.86 -13.18
C ALA A 127 -10.38 -11.42 -11.73
N GLN A 128 -9.75 -12.29 -10.92
CA GLN A 128 -9.38 -11.95 -9.56
C GLN A 128 -8.18 -11.01 -9.52
N VAL A 129 -7.22 -11.20 -10.42
CA VAL A 129 -6.07 -10.31 -10.57
C VAL A 129 -6.53 -8.92 -10.97
N GLU A 130 -7.43 -8.80 -11.95
CA GLU A 130 -7.99 -7.51 -12.40
C GLU A 130 -8.77 -6.82 -11.26
N ALA A 131 -9.61 -7.56 -10.54
CA ALA A 131 -10.35 -7.01 -9.40
C ALA A 131 -9.41 -6.55 -8.27
N ALA A 132 -8.37 -7.33 -7.95
CA ALA A 132 -7.40 -6.97 -6.94
C ALA A 132 -6.55 -5.76 -7.36
N ALA A 133 -6.11 -5.70 -8.62
CA ALA A 133 -5.36 -4.57 -9.16
C ALA A 133 -6.20 -3.28 -9.14
N THR A 134 -7.47 -3.35 -9.51
CA THR A 134 -8.39 -2.21 -9.46
C THR A 134 -8.59 -1.72 -8.02
N ALA A 135 -8.79 -2.64 -7.08
CA ALA A 135 -8.93 -2.29 -5.67
C ALA A 135 -7.64 -1.66 -5.10
N LEU A 136 -6.47 -2.22 -5.41
CA LEU A 136 -5.18 -1.66 -5.01
C LEU A 136 -4.95 -0.28 -5.64
N ALA A 137 -5.25 -0.11 -6.93
CA ALA A 137 -5.15 1.17 -7.61
C ALA A 137 -5.98 2.26 -6.92
N SER A 138 -7.22 1.93 -6.52
CA SER A 138 -8.08 2.88 -5.81
C SER A 138 -7.54 3.29 -4.43
N LEU A 139 -6.86 2.38 -3.73
CA LEU A 139 -6.25 2.65 -2.42
C LEU A 139 -4.94 3.44 -2.53
N LEU A 140 -4.17 3.19 -3.58
CA LEU A 140 -2.86 3.82 -3.79
C LEU A 140 -2.94 5.13 -4.58
N TYR A 141 -4.12 5.42 -5.16
CA TYR A 141 -4.33 6.65 -5.91
C TYR A 141 -4.06 7.88 -5.03
N GLY A 142 -3.19 8.75 -5.53
CA GLY A 142 -2.81 9.98 -4.82
C GLY A 142 -1.95 9.75 -3.56
N ALA A 143 -1.38 8.55 -3.34
CA ALA A 143 -0.56 8.29 -2.16
C ALA A 143 0.68 9.21 -2.05
N PRO A 144 1.44 9.52 -3.12
CA PRO A 144 2.56 10.46 -3.04
C PRO A 144 2.10 11.87 -2.65
N GLU A 145 1.00 12.34 -3.23
CA GLU A 145 0.43 13.67 -2.96
C GLU A 145 -0.03 13.77 -1.51
N ARG A 146 -0.68 12.73 -0.98
CA ARG A 146 -1.13 12.69 0.42
C ARG A 146 0.03 12.67 1.40
N HIS A 147 1.13 11.99 1.07
CA HIS A 147 2.33 12.04 1.90
C HIS A 147 2.98 13.43 1.86
N ARG A 148 3.00 14.06 0.70
CA ARG A 148 3.51 15.43 0.55
C ARG A 148 2.69 16.42 1.38
N GLU A 149 1.35 16.34 1.35
CA GLU A 149 0.46 17.17 2.18
C GLU A 149 0.81 17.06 3.68
N ILE A 150 0.98 15.81 4.18
CA ILE A 150 1.35 15.59 5.58
C ILE A 150 2.71 16.22 5.90
N LEU A 151 3.71 16.00 5.04
CA LEU A 151 5.07 16.52 5.26
C LEU A 151 5.15 18.03 5.14
N GLU A 152 4.33 18.64 4.29
CA GLU A 152 4.22 20.09 4.16
C GLU A 152 3.64 20.71 5.43
N GLU A 153 2.55 20.18 5.97
CA GLU A 153 1.93 20.63 7.22
C GLU A 153 2.89 20.51 8.42
N GLU A 154 3.71 19.47 8.43
CA GLU A 154 4.68 19.21 9.51
C GLU A 154 6.06 19.89 9.27
N GLY A 155 6.23 20.60 8.15
CA GLY A 155 7.49 21.28 7.81
C GLY A 155 8.65 20.30 7.53
N ALA A 156 8.35 19.10 6.99
CA ALA A 156 9.29 18.00 6.80
C ALA A 156 9.42 17.56 5.33
N LEU A 157 9.20 18.48 4.38
CA LEU A 157 9.32 18.18 2.94
C LEU A 157 10.72 17.76 2.51
N ASP A 158 11.75 18.15 3.25
CA ASP A 158 13.14 17.76 3.05
C ASP A 158 13.39 16.25 3.19
N LEU A 159 12.46 15.51 3.80
CA LEU A 159 12.50 14.05 3.86
C LEU A 159 12.23 13.39 2.50
N ILE A 160 11.55 14.07 1.57
CA ILE A 160 11.39 13.61 0.18
C ILE A 160 12.63 14.00 -0.61
N ARG A 161 13.49 13.02 -0.91
CA ARG A 161 14.79 13.26 -1.57
C ARG A 161 14.76 13.09 -3.08
N SER A 162 13.84 12.28 -3.59
CA SER A 162 13.74 12.00 -5.02
C SER A 162 12.30 11.67 -5.41
N GLU A 163 11.96 11.93 -6.65
CA GLU A 163 10.67 11.64 -7.24
C GLU A 163 10.84 10.69 -8.42
N GLY A 164 9.92 9.73 -8.52
CA GLY A 164 9.90 8.76 -9.59
C GLY A 164 10.74 7.50 -9.33
N GLN A 165 10.49 6.52 -10.18
CA GLN A 165 11.16 5.22 -10.16
C GLN A 165 11.59 4.88 -11.59
N MET A 166 12.85 4.47 -11.77
CA MET A 166 13.40 4.07 -13.04
C MET A 166 13.50 2.55 -13.12
N TYR A 167 12.94 1.96 -14.17
CA TYR A 167 13.08 0.54 -14.48
C TYR A 167 14.12 0.37 -15.59
N LEU A 168 15.12 -0.47 -15.35
CA LEU A 168 16.15 -0.78 -16.32
C LEU A 168 15.97 -2.21 -16.80
N TYR A 169 15.91 -2.39 -18.11
CA TYR A 169 15.80 -3.68 -18.78
C TYR A 169 17.09 -3.97 -19.55
N ARG A 170 17.47 -5.24 -19.61
CA ARG A 170 18.66 -5.67 -20.36
C ARG A 170 18.44 -5.54 -21.86
N ASP A 171 17.24 -5.81 -22.33
CA ASP A 171 16.83 -5.81 -23.72
C ASP A 171 15.32 -5.58 -23.89
N ASP A 172 14.90 -5.30 -25.12
CA ASP A 172 13.49 -5.04 -25.46
C ASP A 172 12.59 -6.27 -25.20
N ALA A 173 13.13 -7.49 -25.30
CA ALA A 173 12.38 -8.71 -25.03
C ALA A 173 12.03 -8.82 -23.56
N GLN A 174 12.93 -8.43 -22.66
CA GLN A 174 12.67 -8.38 -21.23
C GLN A 174 11.64 -7.29 -20.90
N MET A 175 11.78 -6.11 -21.49
CA MET A 175 10.81 -5.03 -21.33
C MET A 175 9.41 -5.43 -21.80
N ALA A 176 9.32 -6.11 -22.95
CA ALA A 176 8.04 -6.57 -23.51
C ALA A 176 7.35 -7.63 -22.62
N LYS A 177 8.12 -8.48 -21.93
CA LYS A 177 7.56 -9.46 -20.97
C LYS A 177 7.00 -8.80 -19.71
N ASP A 178 7.56 -7.69 -19.32
CA ASP A 178 7.19 -6.98 -18.08
C ASP A 178 6.02 -6.00 -18.29
N LYS A 179 5.78 -5.59 -19.54
CA LYS A 179 4.63 -4.72 -19.90
C LYS A 179 3.27 -5.22 -19.44
N ALA A 180 3.12 -6.51 -19.21
CA ALA A 180 1.89 -7.09 -18.65
C ALA A 180 1.78 -6.93 -17.13
N GLY A 181 2.86 -6.52 -16.47
CA GLY A 181 2.93 -6.30 -15.02
C GLY A 181 3.01 -4.82 -14.61
N LEU A 182 3.14 -3.94 -15.59
CA LEU A 182 3.04 -2.48 -15.44
C LEU A 182 1.62 -2.00 -15.78
#